data_adf337ff7df3c009bd344ecef3c73cfd
#
_entry.id   adf337ff7df3c009bd344ecef3c73cfd
#
_cell.length_a   1.000
_cell.length_b   1.000
_cell.length_c   1.000
_cell.angle_alpha   90.00
_cell.angle_beta   90.00
_cell.angle_gamma   90.00
#
_symmetry.space_group_name_H-M   'P 1'
#
loop_
_entity.id
_entity.type
_entity.pdbx_description
1 polymer ?
#
loop_
_entity_poly.entity_id
_entity_poly.type
_entity_poly.pdbx_seq_one_letter_code
_entity_poly.pdbx_strand_id
1 'polypeptide(L)'
;MTAEVIAVPDVLGPDVRVVFCGINPGHASAAAGAAFANPRNDFWRLLQAAGFTPRVLAPEEQHELLSYGVGLTNAARRTTRGSADLRRADFAGAAERLEEIARSFRPRAIGFVGKTAYTGTFAERCEHGLQQRQLGETALYVLPSTSPANAAVPWEERLHWFRALRDLVG
;
A
#
# COMPACT_ATOMS: atom_id res chain seq x y z
N MET A 1 5.35 -22.02 20.02
CA MET A 1 4.70 -21.10 19.07
C MET A 1 5.74 -20.12 18.56
N THR A 2 6.04 -20.17 17.29
CA THR A 2 6.99 -19.25 16.69
C THR A 2 6.27 -17.95 16.32
N ALA A 3 6.88 -16.81 16.68
CA ALA A 3 6.37 -15.51 16.28
C ALA A 3 6.47 -15.36 14.75
N GLU A 4 5.50 -14.74 14.13
CA GLU A 4 5.53 -14.43 12.70
C GLU A 4 6.69 -13.45 12.44
N VAL A 5 7.54 -13.78 11.48
CA VAL A 5 8.64 -12.90 11.07
C VAL A 5 8.10 -11.87 10.08
N ILE A 6 8.14 -10.60 10.46
CA ILE A 6 7.72 -9.50 9.59
C ILE A 6 8.95 -8.98 8.86
N ALA A 7 9.07 -9.31 7.57
CA ALA A 7 10.22 -8.92 6.74
C ALA A 7 10.24 -7.41 6.46
N VAL A 8 9.06 -6.80 6.30
CA VAL A 8 8.91 -5.37 6.05
C VAL A 8 7.97 -4.80 7.11
N PRO A 9 8.46 -4.00 8.06
CA PRO A 9 7.60 -3.42 9.10
C PRO A 9 6.66 -2.37 8.52
N ASP A 10 5.51 -2.19 9.18
CA ASP A 10 4.61 -1.09 8.87
C ASP A 10 5.28 0.25 9.22
N VAL A 11 4.91 1.29 8.48
CA VAL A 11 5.32 2.67 8.76
C VAL A 11 4.06 3.44 9.13
N LEU A 12 3.86 3.69 10.41
CA LEU A 12 2.62 4.30 10.92
C LEU A 12 2.95 5.31 12.02
N GLY A 13 2.13 6.34 12.12
CA GLY A 13 2.27 7.38 13.13
C GLY A 13 0.98 8.18 13.28
N PRO A 14 0.88 9.03 14.33
CA PRO A 14 -0.38 9.69 14.70
C PRO A 14 -0.91 10.71 13.68
N ASP A 15 -0.05 11.24 12.81
CA ASP A 15 -0.44 12.30 11.89
C ASP A 15 -0.62 11.81 10.45
N VAL A 16 -0.70 10.49 10.23
CA VAL A 16 -0.90 9.95 8.88
C VAL A 16 -2.28 10.33 8.35
N ARG A 17 -2.32 10.85 7.13
CA ARG A 17 -3.56 11.18 6.41
C ARG A 17 -3.94 10.10 5.43
N VAL A 18 -2.95 9.38 4.91
CA VAL A 18 -3.15 8.26 4.00
C VAL A 18 -2.20 7.14 4.37
N VAL A 19 -2.69 5.90 4.29
CA VAL A 19 -1.86 4.70 4.47
C VAL A 19 -1.93 3.92 3.17
N PHE A 20 -0.78 3.66 2.55
CA PHE A 20 -0.72 2.79 1.39
C PHE A 20 -0.57 1.35 1.83
N CYS A 21 -1.40 0.49 1.28
CA CYS A 21 -1.42 -0.94 1.58
C CYS A 21 -0.94 -1.71 0.36
N GLY A 22 0.28 -2.23 0.41
CA GLY A 22 0.81 -3.12 -0.63
C GLY A 22 0.18 -4.51 -0.53
N ILE A 23 0.44 -5.35 -1.52
CA ILE A 23 -0.07 -6.72 -1.53
C ILE A 23 0.72 -7.55 -0.52
N ASN A 24 2.04 -7.65 -0.71
CA ASN A 24 2.96 -8.38 0.17
C ASN A 24 4.40 -8.02 -0.21
N PRO A 25 5.38 -8.28 0.67
CA PRO A 25 6.79 -8.05 0.34
C PRO A 25 7.27 -9.02 -0.75
N GLY A 26 7.94 -8.49 -1.78
CA GLY A 26 8.77 -9.29 -2.67
C GLY A 26 10.15 -9.55 -2.07
N HIS A 27 10.99 -10.32 -2.76
CA HIS A 27 12.33 -10.66 -2.23
C HIS A 27 13.22 -9.44 -2.04
N ALA A 28 13.18 -8.46 -2.95
CA ALA A 28 13.95 -7.23 -2.82
C ALA A 28 13.53 -6.43 -1.59
N SER A 29 12.22 -6.33 -1.33
CA SER A 29 11.68 -5.64 -0.16
C SER A 29 12.06 -6.36 1.13
N ALA A 30 11.97 -7.68 1.16
CA ALA A 30 12.36 -8.47 2.34
C ALA A 30 13.85 -8.31 2.64
N ALA A 31 14.69 -8.33 1.62
CA ALA A 31 16.14 -8.15 1.79
C ALA A 31 16.50 -6.75 2.29
N ALA A 32 15.79 -5.73 1.84
CA ALA A 32 16.02 -4.34 2.23
C ALA A 32 15.33 -3.96 3.55
N GLY A 33 14.35 -4.76 4.01
CA GLY A 33 13.50 -4.38 5.13
C GLY A 33 12.64 -3.14 4.83
N ALA A 34 12.35 -2.88 3.56
CA ALA A 34 11.68 -1.68 3.10
C ALA A 34 10.67 -1.99 1.99
N ALA A 35 9.55 -1.28 1.99
CA ALA A 35 8.46 -1.49 1.04
C ALA A 35 8.86 -1.06 -0.38
N PHE A 36 8.33 -1.78 -1.36
CA PHE A 36 8.49 -1.45 -2.79
C PHE A 36 9.96 -1.24 -3.19
N ALA A 37 10.86 -2.11 -2.70
CA ALA A 37 12.30 -1.92 -2.84
C ALA A 37 12.87 -2.38 -4.19
N ASN A 38 12.10 -3.10 -5.02
CA ASN A 38 12.55 -3.45 -6.37
C ASN A 38 12.81 -2.16 -7.15
N PRO A 39 14.02 -1.94 -7.71
CA PRO A 39 14.34 -0.69 -8.44
C PRO A 39 13.42 -0.37 -9.60
N ARG A 40 12.77 -1.38 -10.18
CA ARG A 40 11.80 -1.19 -11.27
C ARG A 40 10.37 -0.94 -10.79
N ASN A 41 10.13 -0.92 -9.48
CA ASN A 41 8.83 -0.58 -8.92
C ASN A 41 8.64 0.93 -8.95
N ASP A 42 7.53 1.39 -9.49
CA ASP A 42 7.26 2.82 -9.70
C ASP A 42 6.65 3.53 -8.50
N PHE A 43 6.41 2.83 -7.39
CA PHE A 43 5.70 3.40 -6.23
C PHE A 43 6.30 4.74 -5.77
N TRP A 44 7.61 4.76 -5.52
CA TRP A 44 8.28 5.95 -4.99
C TRP A 44 8.26 7.12 -5.98
N ARG A 45 8.38 6.82 -7.26
CA ARG A 45 8.28 7.82 -8.32
C ARG A 45 6.87 8.36 -8.46
N LEU A 46 5.86 7.49 -8.32
CA LEU A 46 4.46 7.89 -8.35
C LEU A 46 4.09 8.78 -7.17
N LEU A 47 4.59 8.50 -5.96
CA LEU A 47 4.34 9.35 -4.80
C LEU A 47 4.83 10.77 -5.03
N GLN A 48 6.03 10.93 -5.56
CA GLN A 48 6.58 12.26 -5.86
C GLN A 48 5.78 12.93 -6.98
N ALA A 49 5.53 12.24 -8.08
CA ALA A 49 4.81 12.80 -9.22
C ALA A 49 3.38 13.20 -8.87
N ALA A 50 2.73 12.48 -7.96
CA ALA A 50 1.37 12.79 -7.50
C ALA A 50 1.34 13.88 -6.41
N GLY A 51 2.48 14.27 -5.88
CA GLY A 51 2.55 15.34 -4.88
C GLY A 51 2.48 14.90 -3.43
N PHE A 52 2.68 13.61 -3.15
CA PHE A 52 2.74 13.12 -1.76
C PHE A 52 4.07 13.46 -1.09
N THR A 53 5.15 13.47 -1.86
CA THR A 53 6.49 13.80 -1.36
C THR A 53 7.15 14.84 -2.26
N PRO A 54 8.03 15.70 -1.71
CA PRO A 54 8.68 16.74 -2.51
C PRO A 54 9.80 16.21 -3.41
N ARG A 55 10.32 15.02 -3.11
CA ARG A 55 11.34 14.33 -3.89
C ARG A 55 11.07 12.85 -3.95
N VAL A 56 11.76 12.13 -4.81
CA VAL A 56 11.68 10.67 -4.86
C VAL A 56 12.51 10.12 -3.71
N LEU A 57 11.85 9.48 -2.74
CA LEU A 57 12.54 8.83 -1.62
C LEU A 57 13.09 7.47 -2.07
N ALA A 58 14.23 7.09 -1.49
CA ALA A 58 14.68 5.71 -1.59
C ALA A 58 13.83 4.83 -0.65
N PRO A 59 13.63 3.54 -0.96
CA PRO A 59 12.86 2.65 -0.08
C PRO A 59 13.39 2.64 1.37
N GLU A 60 14.70 2.71 1.56
CA GLU A 60 15.33 2.75 2.88
C GLU A 60 14.99 4.01 3.68
N GLU A 61 14.52 5.05 3.00
CA GLU A 61 14.07 6.31 3.62
C GLU A 61 12.58 6.29 3.96
N GLN A 62 11.94 5.13 3.94
CA GLN A 62 10.47 5.02 4.09
C GLN A 62 9.91 5.69 5.35
N HIS A 63 10.67 5.78 6.43
CA HIS A 63 10.20 6.43 7.66
C HIS A 63 10.05 7.94 7.51
N GLU A 64 10.68 8.56 6.52
CA GLU A 64 10.47 9.98 6.22
C GLU A 64 9.06 10.27 5.73
N LEU A 65 8.34 9.26 5.22
CA LEU A 65 6.94 9.40 4.79
C LEU A 65 6.05 9.96 5.90
N LEU A 66 6.34 9.64 7.16
CA LEU A 66 5.56 10.14 8.29
C LEU A 66 5.56 11.66 8.36
N SER A 67 6.66 12.31 7.96
CA SER A 67 6.75 13.77 7.91
C SER A 67 5.79 14.39 6.88
N TYR A 68 5.32 13.58 5.93
CA TYR A 68 4.40 14.01 4.88
C TYR A 68 2.98 13.49 5.09
N GLY A 69 2.71 12.89 6.24
CA GLY A 69 1.40 12.34 6.57
C GLY A 69 1.08 11.04 5.84
N VAL A 70 2.10 10.30 5.42
CA VAL A 70 1.96 9.05 4.65
C VAL A 70 2.46 7.87 5.48
N GLY A 71 1.66 6.81 5.55
CA GLY A 71 2.02 5.54 6.17
C GLY A 71 2.03 4.41 5.18
N LEU A 72 2.59 3.27 5.60
CA LEU A 72 2.71 2.06 4.78
C LEU A 72 2.33 0.82 5.59
N THR A 73 1.65 -0.10 4.93
CA THR A 73 1.40 -1.46 5.43
C THR A 73 1.30 -2.43 4.25
N ASN A 74 1.12 -3.71 4.54
CA ASN A 74 0.86 -4.74 3.53
C ASN A 74 -0.34 -5.57 3.95
N ALA A 75 -1.14 -6.01 2.97
CA ALA A 75 -2.29 -6.88 3.20
C ALA A 75 -1.84 -8.27 3.64
N ALA A 76 -0.86 -8.86 2.96
CA ALA A 76 -0.24 -10.12 3.33
C ALA A 76 1.20 -9.89 3.77
N ARG A 77 1.67 -10.67 4.75
CA ARG A 77 3.00 -10.48 5.33
C ARG A 77 4.05 -11.43 4.78
N ARG A 78 3.61 -12.54 4.19
CA ARG A 78 4.53 -13.56 3.68
C ARG A 78 5.25 -13.05 2.42
N THR A 79 6.57 -13.18 2.41
CA THR A 79 7.39 -12.84 1.25
C THR A 79 7.20 -13.88 0.15
N THR A 80 6.91 -13.43 -1.07
CA THR A 80 6.79 -14.28 -2.25
C THR A 80 7.51 -13.66 -3.42
N ARG A 81 7.79 -14.46 -4.46
CA ARG A 81 8.37 -13.99 -5.72
C ARG A 81 7.41 -13.02 -6.44
N GLY A 82 6.11 -13.31 -6.40
CA GLY A 82 5.08 -12.47 -6.99
C GLY A 82 3.74 -12.70 -6.29
N SER A 83 2.80 -11.79 -6.50
CA SER A 83 1.49 -11.87 -5.85
C SER A 83 0.69 -13.11 -6.27
N ALA A 84 0.99 -13.69 -7.45
CA ALA A 84 0.33 -14.91 -7.91
C ALA A 84 0.65 -16.13 -7.02
N ASP A 85 1.73 -16.06 -6.23
CA ASP A 85 2.11 -17.14 -5.31
C ASP A 85 1.37 -17.06 -3.98
N LEU A 86 0.59 -16.00 -3.74
CA LEU A 86 -0.21 -15.84 -2.54
C LEU A 86 -1.44 -16.74 -2.59
N ARG A 87 -1.79 -17.25 -1.42
CA ARG A 87 -2.98 -18.07 -1.20
C ARG A 87 -3.97 -17.28 -0.34
N ARG A 88 -5.22 -17.70 -0.37
CA ARG A 88 -6.28 -17.09 0.45
C ARG A 88 -5.88 -16.98 1.93
N ALA A 89 -5.22 -18.01 2.47
CA ALA A 89 -4.78 -18.03 3.86
C ALA A 89 -3.75 -16.91 4.18
N ASP A 90 -3.02 -16.43 3.20
CA ASP A 90 -2.03 -15.34 3.40
C ASP A 90 -2.70 -14.03 3.77
N PHE A 91 -3.97 -13.85 3.45
CA PHE A 91 -4.75 -12.66 3.79
C PHE A 91 -5.54 -12.79 5.09
N ALA A 92 -5.36 -13.89 5.82
CA ALA A 92 -6.04 -14.08 7.11
C ALA A 92 -5.62 -12.94 8.07
N GLY A 93 -6.62 -12.31 8.71
CA GLY A 93 -6.38 -11.20 9.62
C GLY A 93 -6.10 -9.85 8.96
N ALA A 94 -6.05 -9.76 7.64
CA ALA A 94 -5.77 -8.50 6.95
C ALA A 94 -6.85 -7.45 7.22
N ALA A 95 -8.12 -7.81 7.09
CA ALA A 95 -9.22 -6.87 7.33
C ALA A 95 -9.19 -6.33 8.76
N GLU A 96 -8.97 -7.19 9.74
CA GLU A 96 -8.92 -6.82 11.16
C GLU A 96 -7.74 -5.89 11.44
N ARG A 97 -6.56 -6.13 10.84
CA ARG A 97 -5.41 -5.25 10.99
C ARG A 97 -5.66 -3.87 10.39
N LEU A 98 -6.30 -3.81 9.23
CA LEU A 98 -6.64 -2.53 8.59
C LEU A 98 -7.70 -1.77 9.39
N GLU A 99 -8.68 -2.47 9.97
CA GLU A 99 -9.66 -1.86 10.88
C GLU A 99 -8.96 -1.26 12.09
N GLU A 100 -7.96 -1.95 12.64
CA GLU A 100 -7.20 -1.45 13.78
C GLU A 100 -6.39 -0.20 13.38
N ILE A 101 -5.78 -0.19 12.22
CA ILE A 101 -5.06 0.98 11.68
C ILE A 101 -6.02 2.16 11.53
N ALA A 102 -7.21 1.93 10.96
CA ALA A 102 -8.21 2.96 10.78
C ALA A 102 -8.67 3.54 12.13
N ARG A 103 -8.86 2.68 13.11
CA ARG A 103 -9.32 3.07 14.44
C ARG A 103 -8.24 3.83 15.22
N SER A 104 -6.99 3.36 15.16
CA SER A 104 -5.89 3.90 15.96
C SER A 104 -5.29 5.18 15.36
N PHE A 105 -5.18 5.26 14.05
CA PHE A 105 -4.50 6.37 13.38
C PHE A 105 -5.44 7.31 12.63
N ARG A 106 -6.65 6.89 12.36
CA ARG A 106 -7.71 7.68 11.69
C ARG A 106 -7.25 8.37 10.41
N PRO A 107 -6.58 7.66 9.49
CA PRO A 107 -6.23 8.26 8.21
C PRO A 107 -7.52 8.60 7.43
N ARG A 108 -7.44 9.57 6.54
CA ARG A 108 -8.58 9.91 5.68
C ARG A 108 -8.87 8.81 4.68
N ALA A 109 -7.82 8.11 4.23
CA ALA A 109 -7.96 6.99 3.30
C ALA A 109 -6.87 5.95 3.48
N ILE A 110 -7.20 4.72 3.09
CA ILE A 110 -6.24 3.65 2.85
C ILE A 110 -6.22 3.42 1.35
N GLY A 111 -5.03 3.53 0.74
CA GLY A 111 -4.83 3.30 -0.69
C GLY A 111 -4.23 1.92 -0.93
N PHE A 112 -5.02 1.02 -1.52
CA PHE A 112 -4.57 -0.35 -1.85
C PHE A 112 -3.79 -0.32 -3.15
N VAL A 113 -2.53 -0.69 -3.10
CA VAL A 113 -1.64 -0.69 -4.26
C VAL A 113 -1.81 -2.02 -5.00
N GLY A 114 -2.68 -2.01 -6.01
CA GLY A 114 -3.10 -3.19 -6.74
C GLY A 114 -4.42 -3.75 -6.25
N LYS A 115 -5.24 -4.21 -7.19
CA LYS A 115 -6.56 -4.80 -6.86
C LYS A 115 -6.45 -5.99 -5.93
N THR A 116 -5.39 -6.79 -6.07
CA THR A 116 -5.21 -8.00 -5.24
C THR A 116 -5.09 -7.67 -3.75
N ALA A 117 -4.50 -6.52 -3.39
CA ALA A 117 -4.44 -6.11 -2.00
C ALA A 117 -5.84 -5.93 -1.40
N TYR A 118 -6.75 -5.36 -2.17
CA TYR A 118 -8.14 -5.15 -1.74
C TYR A 118 -8.96 -6.45 -1.79
N THR A 119 -8.93 -7.16 -2.93
CA THR A 119 -9.73 -8.37 -3.11
C THR A 119 -9.30 -9.49 -2.17
N GLY A 120 -8.01 -9.59 -1.88
CA GLY A 120 -7.50 -10.55 -0.90
C GLY A 120 -7.95 -10.22 0.52
N THR A 121 -7.99 -8.94 0.87
CA THR A 121 -8.39 -8.49 2.20
C THR A 121 -9.88 -8.70 2.46
N PHE A 122 -10.74 -8.28 1.53
CA PHE A 122 -12.19 -8.23 1.75
C PHE A 122 -12.98 -9.32 1.01
N ALA A 123 -12.32 -10.15 0.21
CA ALA A 123 -12.95 -11.22 -0.58
C ALA A 123 -14.09 -10.70 -1.47
N GLU A 124 -13.94 -9.51 -2.03
CA GLU A 124 -14.92 -8.92 -2.93
C GLU A 124 -14.24 -8.25 -4.12
N ARG A 125 -14.96 -8.12 -5.23
CA ARG A 125 -14.46 -7.45 -6.42
C ARG A 125 -14.33 -5.95 -6.20
N CYS A 126 -13.43 -5.32 -6.95
CA CYS A 126 -13.25 -3.87 -6.92
C CYS A 126 -12.86 -3.33 -8.30
N GLU A 127 -13.10 -2.04 -8.46
CA GLU A 127 -12.55 -1.25 -9.56
C GLU A 127 -11.56 -0.25 -8.98
N HIS A 128 -10.73 0.38 -9.82
CA HIS A 128 -9.87 1.46 -9.35
C HIS A 128 -10.67 2.63 -8.82
N GLY A 129 -10.12 3.34 -7.86
CA GLY A 129 -10.71 4.52 -7.27
C GLY A 129 -11.39 4.27 -5.93
N LEU A 130 -12.26 5.18 -5.55
CA LEU A 130 -12.97 5.16 -4.28
C LEU A 130 -13.96 3.98 -4.23
N GLN A 131 -13.92 3.22 -3.14
CA GLN A 131 -14.83 2.10 -2.92
C GLN A 131 -16.02 2.54 -2.05
N GLN A 132 -17.12 1.80 -2.12
CA GLN A 132 -18.28 2.05 -1.27
C GLN A 132 -18.01 1.66 0.19
N ARG A 133 -17.22 0.60 0.40
CA ARG A 133 -16.84 0.16 1.75
C ARG A 133 -15.95 1.21 2.40
N GLN A 134 -16.15 1.42 3.70
CA GLN A 134 -15.30 2.26 4.54
C GLN A 134 -14.91 1.48 5.79
N LEU A 135 -13.86 1.93 6.45
CA LEU A 135 -13.50 1.46 7.80
C LEU A 135 -13.68 2.64 8.75
N GLY A 136 -14.84 2.68 9.43
CA GLY A 136 -15.25 3.87 10.17
C GLY A 136 -15.38 5.06 9.21
N GLU A 137 -14.63 6.12 9.47
CA GLU A 137 -14.59 7.32 8.60
C GLU A 137 -13.48 7.25 7.54
N THR A 138 -12.66 6.20 7.57
CA THR A 138 -11.55 6.03 6.61
C THR A 138 -12.08 5.51 5.29
N ALA A 139 -11.87 6.26 4.21
CA ALA A 139 -12.21 5.85 2.86
C ALA A 139 -11.26 4.77 2.38
N LEU A 140 -11.74 3.86 1.55
CA LEU A 140 -10.92 2.85 0.90
C LEU A 140 -10.80 3.17 -0.59
N TYR A 141 -9.58 3.17 -1.09
CA TYR A 141 -9.25 3.58 -2.45
C TYR A 141 -8.35 2.55 -3.10
N VAL A 142 -8.67 2.12 -4.32
CA VAL A 142 -7.88 1.10 -5.04
C VAL A 142 -7.08 1.75 -6.15
N LEU A 143 -5.77 1.50 -6.12
CA LEU A 143 -4.79 2.01 -7.08
C LEU A 143 -4.31 0.88 -7.99
N PRO A 144 -3.85 1.22 -9.21
CA PRO A 144 -3.14 0.23 -10.03
C PRO A 144 -1.88 -0.26 -9.33
N SER A 145 -1.51 -1.50 -9.59
CA SER A 145 -0.23 -2.04 -9.11
C SER A 145 0.94 -1.22 -9.66
N THR A 146 1.94 -1.01 -8.82
CA THR A 146 3.18 -0.30 -9.19
C THR A 146 4.30 -1.27 -9.58
N SER A 147 4.05 -2.57 -9.51
CA SER A 147 4.99 -3.62 -9.86
C SER A 147 5.41 -3.55 -11.33
N PRO A 148 6.68 -3.88 -11.66
CA PRO A 148 7.09 -4.02 -13.07
C PRO A 148 6.29 -5.08 -13.85
N ALA A 149 5.68 -6.05 -13.17
CA ALA A 149 4.75 -6.99 -13.79
C ALA A 149 3.50 -6.33 -14.38
N ASN A 150 3.17 -5.11 -13.94
CA ASN A 150 2.04 -4.33 -14.43
C ASN A 150 2.45 -3.25 -15.44
N ALA A 151 3.60 -3.41 -16.09
CA ALA A 151 4.14 -2.40 -17.00
C ALA A 151 3.27 -2.12 -18.22
N ALA A 152 2.31 -3.01 -18.55
CA ALA A 152 1.35 -2.80 -19.63
C ALA A 152 0.39 -1.64 -19.35
N VAL A 153 0.18 -1.28 -18.07
CA VAL A 153 -0.64 -0.11 -17.71
C VAL A 153 0.23 1.14 -17.84
N PRO A 154 -0.17 2.11 -18.69
CA PRO A 154 0.65 3.30 -18.91
C PRO A 154 0.90 4.11 -17.64
N TRP A 155 2.06 4.77 -17.59
CA TRP A 155 2.42 5.66 -16.48
C TRP A 155 1.33 6.71 -16.21
N GLU A 156 0.81 7.35 -17.26
CA GLU A 156 -0.19 8.41 -17.12
C GLU A 156 -1.48 7.91 -16.46
N GLU A 157 -1.89 6.68 -16.76
CA GLU A 157 -3.06 6.09 -16.14
C GLU A 157 -2.81 5.80 -14.66
N ARG A 158 -1.65 5.25 -14.34
CA ARG A 158 -1.28 4.99 -12.95
C ARG A 158 -1.20 6.30 -12.16
N LEU A 159 -0.57 7.31 -12.74
CA LEU A 159 -0.43 8.63 -12.11
C LEU A 159 -1.78 9.30 -11.89
N HIS A 160 -2.72 9.14 -12.83
CA HIS A 160 -4.08 9.68 -12.68
C HIS A 160 -4.72 9.21 -11.36
N TRP A 161 -4.65 7.92 -11.08
CA TRP A 161 -5.26 7.36 -9.86
C TRP A 161 -4.54 7.82 -8.59
N PHE A 162 -3.22 7.92 -8.61
CA PHE A 162 -2.45 8.44 -7.48
C PHE A 162 -2.77 9.92 -7.21
N ARG A 163 -2.90 10.73 -8.25
CA ARG A 163 -3.29 12.14 -8.11
C ARG A 163 -4.70 12.30 -7.55
N ALA A 164 -5.62 11.48 -8.02
CA ALA A 164 -7.00 11.52 -7.53
C ALA A 164 -7.06 11.17 -6.03
N LEU A 165 -6.26 10.21 -5.58
CA LEU A 165 -6.15 9.90 -4.16
C LEU A 165 -5.54 11.08 -3.38
N ARG A 166 -4.51 11.71 -3.92
CA ARG A 166 -3.89 12.88 -3.30
C ARG A 166 -4.92 14.00 -3.09
N ASP A 167 -5.75 14.25 -4.09
CA ASP A 167 -6.82 15.25 -4.00
C ASP A 167 -7.86 14.88 -2.96
N LEU A 168 -8.18 13.59 -2.84
CA LEU A 168 -9.16 13.09 -1.86
C LEU A 168 -8.70 13.32 -0.42
N VAL A 169 -7.43 13.12 -0.13
CA VAL A 169 -6.91 13.22 1.23
C VAL A 169 -6.43 14.63 1.62
N GLY A 170 -6.39 15.54 0.69
CA GLY A 170 -6.01 16.94 0.91
C GLY A 170 -4.53 17.17 0.98
#